data_4ef47ff1f7f9680488883341dc69afb5
#
_entry.id   4ef47ff1f7f9680488883341dc69afb5
#
_cell.length_a   1.000
_cell.length_b   1.000
_cell.length_c   1.000
_cell.angle_alpha   90.00
_cell.angle_beta   90.00
_cell.angle_gamma   90.00
#
_symmetry.space_group_name_H-M   'P 1'
#
loop_
_entity.id
_entity.type
_entity.pdbx_description
1 polymer ?
#
loop_
_entity_poly.entity_id
_entity_poly.type
_entity_poly.pdbx_seq_one_letter_code
_entity_poly.pdbx_strand_id
1 'polypeptide(L)'
;MLALVALLLIVGAGLYVAARAFGAPIPGFGLTQSSITTTPISTSFPYAGVDITLVSAQQAQNFLDDPNTSNDGMLRLNLRATNSSNVRVKWSYEDIAQLVLPGNTPVKPAFVKGLVDLAAGKTQSSIVDFAVPAGDALAKLTLRIGAANEAQLDIPLKAQADLSRYLPQVTPLNAQASYFGLNWTLTGATTSLGIAGEQAARGMRYLTLALRVDNTLSQLAITGSPYDYARLKFGDTAAVPVDSTLPLSFQAGTSGATGTLSFLVPQKSTAFALLFLPQGQNSNDQATTPFQIHA
;
A
#
# COMPACT_ATOMS: atom_id res chain seq x y z
N MET A 1 44.52 -30.16 -40.55
CA MET A 1 43.41 -29.22 -40.27
C MET A 1 42.88 -29.31 -38.83
N LEU A 2 42.64 -30.52 -38.29
CA LEU A 2 42.15 -30.70 -36.90
C LEU A 2 43.08 -30.12 -35.81
N ALA A 3 44.40 -30.22 -35.96
CA ALA A 3 45.40 -29.67 -34.98
C ALA A 3 45.37 -28.16 -34.86
N LEU A 4 45.12 -27.43 -35.97
CA LEU A 4 45.03 -25.97 -35.98
C LEU A 4 43.79 -25.46 -35.30
N VAL A 5 42.66 -26.16 -35.43
CA VAL A 5 41.39 -25.82 -34.76
C VAL A 5 41.51 -26.06 -33.26
N ALA A 6 42.16 -27.16 -32.82
CA ALA A 6 42.38 -27.46 -31.42
C ALA A 6 43.30 -26.40 -30.74
N LEU A 7 44.34 -25.94 -31.45
CA LEU A 7 45.23 -24.91 -30.95
C LEU A 7 44.51 -23.55 -30.76
N LEU A 8 43.66 -23.17 -31.72
CA LEU A 8 42.83 -21.94 -31.63
C LEU A 8 41.84 -21.98 -30.47
N LEU A 9 41.23 -23.16 -30.16
CA LEU A 9 40.34 -23.30 -29.02
C LEU A 9 41.06 -23.22 -27.68
N ILE A 10 42.26 -23.80 -27.58
CA ILE A 10 43.09 -23.74 -26.36
C ILE A 10 43.60 -22.33 -26.10
N VAL A 11 44.04 -21.61 -27.12
CA VAL A 11 44.49 -20.22 -27.00
C VAL A 11 43.31 -19.30 -26.68
N GLY A 12 42.13 -19.52 -27.26
CA GLY A 12 40.92 -18.75 -26.96
C GLY A 12 40.44 -18.96 -25.52
N ALA A 13 40.44 -20.21 -25.02
CA ALA A 13 40.10 -20.52 -23.66
C ALA A 13 41.12 -19.96 -22.63
N GLY A 14 42.40 -20.00 -22.95
CA GLY A 14 43.45 -19.42 -22.10
C GLY A 14 43.36 -17.91 -21.97
N LEU A 15 43.08 -17.21 -23.08
CA LEU A 15 42.88 -15.74 -23.09
C LEU A 15 41.59 -15.37 -22.32
N TYR A 16 40.54 -16.14 -22.43
CA TYR A 16 39.29 -15.92 -21.69
C TYR A 16 39.50 -16.05 -20.16
N VAL A 17 40.20 -17.10 -19.71
CA VAL A 17 40.50 -17.32 -18.29
C VAL A 17 41.44 -16.25 -17.75
N ALA A 18 42.48 -15.87 -18.51
CA ALA A 18 43.41 -14.82 -18.10
C ALA A 18 42.70 -13.44 -18.03
N ALA A 19 41.86 -13.09 -18.98
CA ALA A 19 41.14 -11.82 -18.96
C ALA A 19 40.18 -11.73 -17.76
N ARG A 20 39.55 -12.86 -17.36
CA ARG A 20 38.72 -12.92 -16.18
C ARG A 20 39.49 -12.81 -14.86
N ALA A 21 40.69 -13.40 -14.79
CA ALA A 21 41.54 -13.36 -13.61
C ALA A 21 42.17 -11.97 -13.36
N PHE A 22 42.42 -11.21 -14.42
CA PHE A 22 43.07 -9.89 -14.35
C PHE A 22 42.09 -8.72 -14.55
N GLY A 23 40.77 -8.96 -14.67
CA GLY A 23 39.76 -7.91 -14.83
C GLY A 23 39.93 -7.09 -16.13
N ALA A 24 40.63 -7.59 -17.13
CA ALA A 24 40.80 -6.90 -18.39
C ALA A 24 39.51 -7.03 -19.24
N PRO A 25 39.00 -5.96 -19.88
CA PRO A 25 37.85 -6.02 -20.77
C PRO A 25 38.22 -6.87 -22.01
N ILE A 26 37.42 -7.92 -22.27
CA ILE A 26 37.58 -8.74 -23.47
C ILE A 26 36.99 -7.96 -24.65
N PRO A 27 37.79 -7.59 -25.67
CA PRO A 27 37.29 -6.88 -26.85
C PRO A 27 36.21 -7.74 -27.54
N GLY A 28 34.99 -7.25 -27.65
CA GLY A 28 33.89 -7.88 -28.35
C GLY A 28 32.84 -8.58 -27.47
N PHE A 29 33.01 -8.68 -26.15
CA PHE A 29 32.00 -9.22 -25.22
C PHE A 29 31.66 -8.27 -24.06
N GLY A 30 32.03 -7.00 -24.16
CA GLY A 30 31.71 -6.00 -23.17
C GLY A 30 30.30 -5.45 -23.38
N LEU A 31 29.32 -5.92 -22.64
CA LEU A 31 28.21 -5.08 -22.25
C LEU A 31 28.84 -3.98 -21.36
N THR A 32 29.20 -2.84 -21.96
CA THR A 32 29.61 -1.67 -21.20
C THR A 32 28.42 -1.21 -20.38
N GLN A 33 28.52 -1.37 -19.06
CA GLN A 33 27.54 -0.77 -18.18
C GLN A 33 27.57 0.75 -18.41
N SER A 34 26.46 1.31 -18.82
CA SER A 34 26.31 2.76 -18.92
C SER A 34 26.49 3.38 -17.53
N SER A 35 26.96 4.64 -17.47
CA SER A 35 27.03 5.36 -16.21
C SER A 35 25.67 5.39 -15.54
N ILE A 36 25.59 4.97 -14.26
CA ILE A 36 24.36 5.01 -13.47
C ILE A 36 24.38 6.28 -12.62
N THR A 37 23.38 7.14 -12.81
CA THR A 37 23.15 8.29 -11.95
C THR A 37 22.13 7.91 -10.89
N THR A 38 22.51 7.97 -9.60
CA THR A 38 21.63 7.65 -8.47
C THR A 38 21.20 8.92 -7.74
N THR A 39 19.90 9.10 -7.57
CA THR A 39 19.29 10.20 -6.81
C THR A 39 18.56 9.62 -5.61
N PRO A 40 18.97 9.95 -4.36
CA PRO A 40 18.24 9.57 -3.17
C PRO A 40 16.92 10.35 -3.10
N ILE A 41 15.81 9.69 -2.74
CA ILE A 41 14.47 10.29 -2.64
C ILE A 41 13.95 10.19 -1.20
N SER A 42 13.99 9.01 -0.59
CA SER A 42 13.61 8.75 0.82
C SER A 42 12.21 9.28 1.18
N THR A 43 11.23 9.03 0.31
CA THR A 43 9.84 9.45 0.49
C THR A 43 8.97 8.23 0.79
N SER A 44 8.15 8.31 1.87
CA SER A 44 7.26 7.22 2.27
C SER A 44 5.79 7.57 2.04
N PHE A 45 4.99 6.56 1.70
CA PHE A 45 3.55 6.67 1.47
C PHE A 45 2.86 5.35 1.80
N PRO A 46 1.59 5.37 2.25
CA PRO A 46 0.81 4.16 2.52
C PRO A 46 0.15 3.63 1.24
N TYR A 47 0.11 2.31 1.06
CA TYR A 47 -0.70 1.63 0.06
C TYR A 47 -1.18 0.30 0.63
N ALA A 48 -2.49 0.03 0.52
CA ALA A 48 -3.12 -1.20 1.05
C ALA A 48 -2.73 -1.52 2.51
N GLY A 49 -2.64 -0.49 3.37
CA GLY A 49 -2.25 -0.63 4.77
C GLY A 49 -0.78 -0.96 5.03
N VAL A 50 0.08 -0.84 4.02
CA VAL A 50 1.53 -1.06 4.08
C VAL A 50 2.27 0.24 3.83
N ASP A 51 3.34 0.48 4.59
CA ASP A 51 4.22 1.63 4.39
C ASP A 51 5.24 1.32 3.29
N ILE A 52 5.18 2.06 2.19
CA ILE A 52 6.14 1.96 1.08
C ILE A 52 7.07 3.16 1.11
N THR A 53 8.37 2.92 1.11
CA THR A 53 9.40 3.94 0.96
C THR A 53 10.02 3.85 -0.43
N LEU A 54 9.93 4.92 -1.21
CA LEU A 54 10.75 5.13 -2.39
C LEU A 54 12.13 5.59 -1.93
N VAL A 55 13.09 4.67 -1.94
CA VAL A 55 14.45 4.89 -1.39
C VAL A 55 15.27 5.76 -2.31
N SER A 56 15.34 5.39 -3.60
CA SER A 56 16.11 6.10 -4.60
C SER A 56 15.59 5.84 -6.01
N ALA A 57 15.98 6.72 -6.93
CA ALA A 57 15.83 6.55 -8.36
C ALA A 57 17.20 6.48 -9.02
N GLN A 58 17.37 5.59 -10.00
CA GLN A 58 18.59 5.43 -10.79
C GLN A 58 18.25 5.61 -12.26
N GLN A 59 19.02 6.42 -12.95
CA GLN A 59 18.90 6.62 -14.40
C GLN A 59 20.15 6.08 -15.10
N ALA A 60 19.95 5.31 -16.16
CA ALA A 60 21.01 4.72 -16.97
C ALA A 60 20.48 4.45 -18.39
N GLN A 61 21.38 4.14 -19.33
CA GLN A 61 20.97 3.63 -20.64
C GLN A 61 20.39 2.20 -20.52
N ASN A 62 20.96 1.39 -19.62
CA ASN A 62 20.53 0.02 -19.33
C ASN A 62 20.96 -0.39 -17.93
N PHE A 63 20.31 -1.44 -17.39
CA PHE A 63 20.72 -2.14 -16.18
C PHE A 63 21.06 -3.59 -16.53
N LEU A 64 22.22 -4.09 -16.06
CA LEU A 64 22.72 -5.42 -16.45
C LEU A 64 21.83 -6.58 -16.00
N ASP A 65 21.05 -6.37 -14.95
CA ASP A 65 20.13 -7.37 -14.38
C ASP A 65 18.67 -7.22 -14.88
N ASP A 66 18.41 -6.25 -15.77
CA ASP A 66 17.13 -6.08 -16.45
C ASP A 66 17.23 -6.73 -17.86
N PRO A 67 16.39 -7.73 -18.16
CA PRO A 67 16.35 -8.35 -19.48
C PRO A 67 15.76 -7.42 -20.56
N ASN A 68 15.04 -6.36 -20.16
CA ASN A 68 14.39 -5.42 -21.06
C ASN A 68 15.20 -4.13 -21.14
N THR A 69 15.79 -3.85 -22.28
CA THR A 69 16.53 -2.62 -22.54
C THR A 69 15.71 -1.69 -23.43
N SER A 70 15.85 -0.39 -23.21
CA SER A 70 15.32 0.66 -24.08
C SER A 70 16.47 1.44 -24.71
N ASN A 71 16.37 1.74 -26.01
CA ASN A 71 17.34 2.56 -26.69
C ASN A 71 17.33 4.02 -26.22
N ASP A 72 16.22 4.45 -25.59
CA ASP A 72 15.99 5.84 -25.17
C ASP A 72 16.45 6.12 -23.73
N GLY A 73 16.64 5.07 -22.91
CA GLY A 73 17.05 5.13 -21.51
C GLY A 73 16.13 4.39 -20.56
N MET A 74 16.61 4.17 -19.34
CA MET A 74 15.94 3.43 -18.28
C MET A 74 15.93 4.20 -16.96
N LEU A 75 14.82 4.12 -16.24
CA LEU A 75 14.67 4.58 -14.86
C LEU A 75 14.40 3.37 -13.97
N ARG A 76 15.22 3.20 -12.93
CA ARG A 76 15.03 2.21 -11.87
C ARG A 76 14.59 2.89 -10.59
N LEU A 77 13.51 2.40 -9.99
CA LEU A 77 13.02 2.79 -8.68
C LEU A 77 13.32 1.68 -7.66
N ASN A 78 14.02 2.04 -6.58
CA ASN A 78 14.27 1.15 -5.46
C ASN A 78 13.21 1.40 -4.38
N LEU A 79 12.36 0.42 -4.11
CA LEU A 79 11.25 0.49 -3.18
C LEU A 79 11.50 -0.43 -1.99
N ARG A 80 11.00 -0.03 -0.82
CA ARG A 80 10.98 -0.85 0.39
C ARG A 80 9.58 -0.80 0.99
N ALA A 81 8.93 -1.95 1.10
CA ALA A 81 7.60 -2.10 1.69
C ALA A 81 7.70 -2.70 3.09
N THR A 82 7.01 -2.12 4.08
CA THR A 82 6.95 -2.60 5.47
C THR A 82 5.50 -2.84 5.85
N ASN A 83 5.17 -4.08 6.20
CA ASN A 83 3.84 -4.48 6.66
C ASN A 83 3.79 -4.38 8.19
N SER A 84 3.18 -3.33 8.72
CA SER A 84 2.98 -3.13 10.16
C SER A 84 1.66 -3.77 10.67
N SER A 85 0.87 -4.39 9.78
CA SER A 85 -0.38 -5.05 10.13
C SER A 85 -0.16 -6.47 10.68
N ASN A 86 -1.21 -7.09 11.16
CA ASN A 86 -1.24 -8.48 11.67
C ASN A 86 -1.64 -9.51 10.60
N VAL A 87 -1.87 -9.09 9.36
CA VAL A 87 -2.23 -9.97 8.24
C VAL A 87 -1.13 -9.98 7.18
N ARG A 88 -1.07 -11.06 6.39
CA ARG A 88 -0.19 -11.15 5.24
C ARG A 88 -0.76 -10.34 4.09
N VAL A 89 0.08 -9.57 3.42
CA VAL A 89 -0.28 -8.76 2.25
C VAL A 89 0.51 -9.19 1.02
N LYS A 90 -0.12 -9.10 -0.16
CA LYS A 90 0.48 -9.52 -1.42
C LYS A 90 0.00 -8.68 -2.59
N TRP A 91 0.94 -8.20 -3.42
CA TRP A 91 0.67 -7.56 -4.71
C TRP A 91 1.88 -7.62 -5.65
N SER A 92 1.66 -7.31 -6.95
CA SER A 92 2.73 -7.06 -7.91
C SER A 92 2.79 -5.58 -8.29
N TYR A 93 4.00 -5.00 -8.36
CA TYR A 93 4.17 -3.66 -8.92
C TYR A 93 3.85 -3.59 -10.41
N GLU A 94 3.86 -4.70 -11.14
CA GLU A 94 3.40 -4.77 -12.55
C GLU A 94 1.93 -4.37 -12.69
N ASP A 95 1.10 -4.69 -11.68
CA ASP A 95 -0.33 -4.45 -11.69
C ASP A 95 -0.69 -3.04 -11.18
N ILE A 96 0.07 -2.51 -10.23
CA ILE A 96 -0.30 -1.30 -9.47
C ILE A 96 0.59 -0.10 -9.77
N ALA A 97 1.79 -0.27 -10.36
CA ALA A 97 2.71 0.83 -10.61
C ALA A 97 2.61 1.34 -12.05
N GLN A 98 2.66 2.64 -12.20
CA GLN A 98 2.82 3.34 -13.48
C GLN A 98 3.75 4.54 -13.29
N LEU A 99 4.59 4.81 -14.28
CA LEU A 99 5.33 6.06 -14.33
C LEU A 99 4.60 7.05 -15.23
N VAL A 100 4.30 8.23 -14.73
CA VAL A 100 3.67 9.30 -15.49
C VAL A 100 4.74 10.27 -15.98
N LEU A 101 4.92 10.32 -17.29
CA LEU A 101 5.84 11.22 -17.98
C LEU A 101 5.24 12.63 -18.13
N PRO A 102 6.04 13.65 -18.49
CA PRO A 102 5.54 14.96 -18.91
C PRO A 102 4.46 14.83 -19.99
N GLY A 103 3.39 15.63 -19.88
CA GLY A 103 2.23 15.50 -20.75
C GLY A 103 1.21 14.44 -20.30
N ASN A 104 1.35 13.91 -19.08
CA ASN A 104 0.44 12.92 -18.48
C ASN A 104 0.39 11.56 -19.23
N THR A 105 1.52 11.15 -19.81
CA THR A 105 1.65 9.87 -20.52
C THR A 105 2.05 8.77 -19.54
N PRO A 106 1.19 7.76 -19.27
CA PRO A 106 1.52 6.67 -18.37
C PRO A 106 2.38 5.62 -19.08
N VAL A 107 3.41 5.13 -18.38
CA VAL A 107 4.29 4.04 -18.81
C VAL A 107 4.20 2.93 -17.77
N LYS A 108 4.00 1.68 -18.21
CA LYS A 108 4.02 0.51 -17.35
C LYS A 108 5.45 0.10 -17.01
N PRO A 109 5.68 -0.64 -15.90
CA PRO A 109 6.96 -1.25 -15.63
C PRO A 109 7.45 -2.10 -16.81
N ALA A 110 8.71 -1.92 -17.19
CA ALA A 110 9.40 -2.77 -18.16
C ALA A 110 9.94 -4.04 -17.49
N PHE A 111 10.32 -3.92 -16.19
CA PHE A 111 10.81 -5.01 -15.37
C PHE A 111 10.48 -4.78 -13.90
N VAL A 112 10.11 -5.85 -13.20
CA VAL A 112 9.89 -5.86 -11.75
C VAL A 112 10.67 -7.00 -11.12
N LYS A 113 11.53 -6.67 -10.16
CA LYS A 113 12.23 -7.67 -9.34
C LYS A 113 11.65 -7.68 -7.94
N GLY A 114 10.98 -8.77 -7.61
CA GLY A 114 10.35 -8.98 -6.32
C GLY A 114 8.84 -8.70 -6.34
N LEU A 115 8.07 -9.78 -6.25
CA LEU A 115 6.66 -9.74 -5.85
C LEU A 115 6.62 -9.32 -4.38
N VAL A 116 5.76 -8.38 -4.01
CA VAL A 116 5.53 -8.09 -2.60
C VAL A 116 4.64 -9.18 -2.01
N ASP A 117 5.22 -9.93 -1.08
CA ASP A 117 4.56 -10.99 -0.32
C ASP A 117 5.06 -10.91 1.12
N LEU A 118 4.39 -10.06 1.91
CA LEU A 118 4.83 -9.66 3.24
C LEU A 118 3.96 -10.29 4.32
N ALA A 119 4.56 -11.16 5.14
CA ALA A 119 3.95 -11.55 6.41
C ALA A 119 3.87 -10.35 7.37
N ALA A 120 3.06 -10.49 8.42
CA ALA A 120 2.95 -9.51 9.51
C ALA A 120 4.32 -9.10 10.06
N GLY A 121 4.57 -7.81 10.21
CA GLY A 121 5.80 -7.23 10.76
C GLY A 121 7.04 -7.39 9.87
N LYS A 122 6.92 -7.75 8.59
CA LYS A 122 8.06 -7.95 7.68
C LYS A 122 8.27 -6.76 6.75
N THR A 123 9.51 -6.65 6.29
CA THR A 123 9.96 -5.65 5.32
C THR A 123 10.60 -6.34 4.13
N GLN A 124 10.37 -5.83 2.92
CA GLN A 124 10.95 -6.33 1.67
C GLN A 124 11.34 -5.18 0.76
N SER A 125 12.47 -5.35 0.05
CA SER A 125 12.88 -4.45 -1.02
C SER A 125 12.50 -5.01 -2.38
N SER A 126 12.14 -4.11 -3.30
CA SER A 126 11.78 -4.42 -4.68
C SER A 126 12.41 -3.40 -5.64
N ILE A 127 12.59 -3.80 -6.88
CA ILE A 127 13.08 -2.96 -7.97
C ILE A 127 11.99 -2.90 -9.02
N VAL A 128 11.74 -1.69 -9.53
CA VAL A 128 10.80 -1.45 -10.64
C VAL A 128 11.50 -0.59 -11.69
N ASP A 129 11.66 -1.11 -12.89
CA ASP A 129 12.31 -0.43 -13.99
C ASP A 129 11.29 0.03 -15.04
N PHE A 130 11.52 1.22 -15.58
CA PHE A 130 10.68 1.84 -16.60
C PHE A 130 11.53 2.27 -17.79
N ALA A 131 11.01 2.11 -19.01
CA ALA A 131 11.61 2.71 -20.19
C ALA A 131 11.30 4.21 -20.20
N VAL A 132 12.33 5.06 -20.11
CA VAL A 132 12.20 6.52 -19.99
C VAL A 132 13.21 7.19 -20.90
N PRO A 133 12.81 8.21 -21.69
CA PRO A 133 13.76 9.00 -22.48
C PRO A 133 14.87 9.59 -21.62
N ALA A 134 16.12 9.45 -22.07
CA ALA A 134 17.31 9.86 -21.32
C ALA A 134 17.37 11.38 -21.01
N GLY A 135 16.57 12.18 -21.70
CA GLY A 135 16.48 13.64 -21.49
C GLY A 135 15.46 14.06 -20.43
N ASP A 136 14.64 13.14 -19.90
CA ASP A 136 13.61 13.49 -18.94
C ASP A 136 14.20 13.74 -17.55
N ALA A 137 13.99 14.97 -17.04
CA ALA A 137 14.41 15.31 -15.69
C ALA A 137 13.55 14.58 -14.66
N LEU A 138 14.20 13.87 -13.73
CA LEU A 138 13.55 13.05 -12.69
C LEU A 138 12.44 13.82 -11.95
N ALA A 139 12.67 15.09 -11.63
CA ALA A 139 11.71 15.93 -10.90
C ALA A 139 10.38 16.21 -11.67
N LYS A 140 10.33 15.91 -12.98
CA LYS A 140 9.12 16.02 -13.79
C LYS A 140 8.34 14.71 -13.89
N LEU A 141 8.88 13.63 -13.34
CA LEU A 141 8.28 12.31 -13.36
C LEU A 141 7.49 12.05 -12.08
N THR A 142 6.43 11.28 -12.20
CA THR A 142 5.58 10.90 -11.08
C THR A 142 5.36 9.40 -11.09
N LEU A 143 5.68 8.72 -9.98
CA LEU A 143 5.27 7.34 -9.77
C LEU A 143 3.80 7.33 -9.33
N ARG A 144 2.95 6.67 -10.10
CA ARG A 144 1.54 6.41 -9.73
C ARG A 144 1.43 5.00 -9.18
N ILE A 145 0.86 4.87 -7.97
CA ILE A 145 0.61 3.59 -7.30
C ILE A 145 -0.89 3.39 -7.11
N GLY A 146 -1.38 2.22 -7.42
CA GLY A 146 -2.78 1.78 -7.38
C GLY A 146 -3.29 1.37 -8.75
N ALA A 147 -4.08 0.30 -8.79
CA ALA A 147 -4.72 -0.18 -10.01
C ALA A 147 -5.72 0.86 -10.56
N ALA A 148 -6.16 0.69 -11.80
CA ALA A 148 -7.02 1.68 -12.47
C ALA A 148 -8.37 1.92 -11.79
N ASN A 149 -8.89 0.93 -11.07
CA ASN A 149 -10.15 0.98 -10.33
C ASN A 149 -9.98 1.38 -8.85
N GLU A 150 -8.74 1.61 -8.39
CA GLU A 150 -8.41 1.95 -7.02
C GLU A 150 -8.17 3.45 -6.81
N ALA A 151 -8.13 3.87 -5.56
CA ALA A 151 -7.65 5.17 -5.13
C ALA A 151 -6.13 5.24 -5.38
N GLN A 152 -5.73 5.95 -6.42
CA GLN A 152 -4.35 6.07 -6.86
C GLN A 152 -3.59 7.14 -6.07
N LEU A 153 -2.29 6.91 -5.87
CA LEU A 153 -1.37 7.83 -5.24
C LEU A 153 -0.36 8.31 -6.29
N ASP A 154 -0.23 9.61 -6.46
CA ASP A 154 0.76 10.24 -7.34
C ASP A 154 1.94 10.74 -6.49
N ILE A 155 3.10 10.10 -6.66
CA ILE A 155 4.32 10.31 -5.89
C ILE A 155 5.35 11.02 -6.80
N PRO A 156 5.57 12.33 -6.66
CA PRO A 156 6.59 13.04 -7.44
C PRO A 156 7.99 12.47 -7.14
N LEU A 157 8.81 12.23 -8.19
CA LEU A 157 10.16 11.69 -8.05
C LEU A 157 11.16 12.77 -7.62
N LYS A 158 10.90 13.40 -6.48
CA LYS A 158 11.76 14.41 -5.87
C LYS A 158 11.86 14.17 -4.36
N ALA A 159 12.97 14.54 -3.77
CA ALA A 159 13.13 14.49 -2.32
C ALA A 159 12.09 15.39 -1.62
N GLN A 160 11.62 14.97 -0.43
CA GLN A 160 10.70 15.71 0.41
C GLN A 160 9.38 16.11 -0.30
N ALA A 161 8.85 15.24 -1.18
CA ALA A 161 7.52 15.45 -1.75
C ALA A 161 6.47 15.48 -0.64
N ASP A 162 5.57 16.48 -0.67
CA ASP A 162 4.44 16.53 0.25
C ASP A 162 3.40 15.47 -0.15
N LEU A 163 3.24 14.46 0.69
CA LEU A 163 2.31 13.36 0.54
C LEU A 163 1.28 13.32 1.70
N SER A 164 1.17 14.38 2.47
CA SER A 164 0.28 14.48 3.65
C SER A 164 -1.17 14.12 3.32
N ARG A 165 -1.63 14.44 2.11
CA ARG A 165 -2.97 14.10 1.62
C ARG A 165 -3.27 12.59 1.53
N TYR A 166 -2.23 11.76 1.52
CA TYR A 166 -2.36 10.29 1.45
C TYR A 166 -2.23 9.61 2.81
N LEU A 167 -1.76 10.36 3.82
CA LEU A 167 -1.60 9.83 5.17
C LEU A 167 -2.96 9.67 5.86
N PRO A 168 -3.10 8.68 6.76
CA PRO A 168 -4.30 8.55 7.56
C PRO A 168 -4.59 9.83 8.36
N GLN A 169 -5.85 10.27 8.36
CA GLN A 169 -6.31 11.45 9.10
C GLN A 169 -7.15 11.01 10.29
N VAL A 170 -6.79 11.44 11.50
CA VAL A 170 -7.48 11.09 12.73
C VAL A 170 -8.35 12.25 13.19
N THR A 171 -9.63 11.97 13.46
CA THR A 171 -10.58 12.89 14.10
C THR A 171 -10.94 12.32 15.47
N PRO A 172 -10.59 12.99 16.59
CA PRO A 172 -11.05 12.62 17.92
C PRO A 172 -12.58 12.76 18.00
N LEU A 173 -13.23 11.81 18.64
CA LEU A 173 -14.68 11.80 18.85
C LEU A 173 -14.96 11.49 20.32
N ASN A 174 -16.18 11.84 20.78
CA ASN A 174 -16.67 11.48 22.11
C ASN A 174 -18.20 11.36 22.05
N ALA A 175 -18.68 10.45 21.20
CA ALA A 175 -20.11 10.20 21.03
C ALA A 175 -20.47 8.89 21.72
N GLN A 176 -21.64 8.85 22.38
CA GLN A 176 -22.06 7.73 23.19
C GLN A 176 -23.36 7.12 22.67
N ALA A 177 -23.53 5.84 22.89
CA ALA A 177 -24.74 5.09 22.62
C ALA A 177 -24.94 4.02 23.72
N SER A 178 -26.19 3.69 24.01
CA SER A 178 -26.54 2.48 24.76
C SER A 178 -27.17 1.48 23.78
N TYR A 179 -26.61 0.29 23.73
CA TYR A 179 -27.09 -0.77 22.86
C TYR A 179 -26.78 -2.13 23.47
N PHE A 180 -27.75 -3.03 23.46
CA PHE A 180 -27.64 -4.37 24.03
C PHE A 180 -27.30 -4.39 25.54
N GLY A 181 -27.78 -3.36 26.29
CA GLY A 181 -27.42 -3.15 27.70
C GLY A 181 -25.96 -2.74 27.95
N LEU A 182 -25.18 -2.45 26.92
CA LEU A 182 -23.79 -2.00 26.97
C LEU A 182 -23.71 -0.49 26.71
N ASN A 183 -22.69 0.14 27.29
CA ASN A 183 -22.34 1.53 27.00
C ASN A 183 -21.24 1.56 25.93
N TRP A 184 -21.54 2.14 24.79
CA TRP A 184 -20.64 2.29 23.66
C TRP A 184 -20.16 3.74 23.57
N THR A 185 -18.87 3.94 23.48
CA THR A 185 -18.26 5.25 23.25
C THR A 185 -17.46 5.20 21.94
N LEU A 186 -17.84 6.04 20.99
CA LEU A 186 -17.07 6.30 19.78
C LEU A 186 -15.94 7.27 20.13
N THR A 187 -14.70 6.80 20.21
CA THR A 187 -13.54 7.56 20.70
C THR A 187 -12.76 8.27 19.61
N GLY A 188 -12.92 7.83 18.37
CA GLY A 188 -12.23 8.43 17.23
C GLY A 188 -12.65 7.83 15.90
N ALA A 189 -12.31 8.54 14.85
CA ALA A 189 -12.44 8.09 13.47
C ALA A 189 -11.13 8.33 12.71
N THR A 190 -10.68 7.36 11.94
CA THR A 190 -9.50 7.47 11.07
C THR A 190 -9.93 7.27 9.63
N THR A 191 -9.58 8.20 8.75
CA THR A 191 -9.74 8.01 7.30
C THR A 191 -8.42 7.60 6.66
N SER A 192 -8.46 6.66 5.72
CA SER A 192 -7.29 6.20 4.97
C SER A 192 -7.70 5.75 3.57
N LEU A 193 -6.75 5.68 2.64
CA LEU A 193 -6.98 5.11 1.31
C LEU A 193 -6.80 3.60 1.28
N GLY A 194 -6.25 3.00 2.33
CA GLY A 194 -6.07 1.55 2.44
C GLY A 194 -6.19 1.05 3.87
N ILE A 195 -6.60 -0.20 4.01
CA ILE A 195 -6.52 -1.01 5.22
C ILE A 195 -5.65 -2.24 4.92
N ALA A 196 -5.37 -3.08 5.91
CA ALA A 196 -4.45 -4.20 5.76
C ALA A 196 -4.83 -5.13 4.58
N GLY A 197 -4.03 -5.08 3.53
CA GLY A 197 -4.18 -5.88 2.30
C GLY A 197 -5.13 -5.32 1.24
N GLU A 198 -5.83 -4.22 1.52
CA GLU A 198 -6.84 -3.67 0.61
C GLU A 198 -6.66 -2.18 0.36
N GLN A 199 -6.69 -1.76 -0.91
CA GLN A 199 -6.75 -0.37 -1.32
C GLN A 199 -8.20 0.01 -1.67
N ALA A 200 -8.63 1.19 -1.25
CA ALA A 200 -9.98 1.67 -1.53
C ALA A 200 -10.23 1.82 -3.03
N ALA A 201 -11.47 1.60 -3.46
CA ALA A 201 -11.87 1.87 -4.83
C ALA A 201 -11.74 3.38 -5.16
N ARG A 202 -11.62 3.69 -6.45
CA ARG A 202 -11.52 5.07 -6.93
C ARG A 202 -12.69 5.93 -6.42
N GLY A 203 -12.40 7.07 -5.80
CA GLY A 203 -13.39 7.98 -5.22
C GLY A 203 -13.92 7.55 -3.85
N MET A 204 -13.40 6.42 -3.32
CA MET A 204 -13.73 5.90 -1.99
C MET A 204 -12.53 6.02 -1.04
N ARG A 205 -12.81 5.95 0.26
CA ARG A 205 -11.82 5.80 1.34
C ARG A 205 -12.36 4.89 2.44
N TYR A 206 -11.48 4.34 3.24
CA TYR A 206 -11.87 3.67 4.46
C TYR A 206 -12.10 4.70 5.58
N LEU A 207 -13.13 4.45 6.37
CA LEU A 207 -13.41 5.12 7.63
C LEU A 207 -13.39 4.06 8.73
N THR A 208 -12.36 4.09 9.56
CA THR A 208 -12.21 3.20 10.71
C THR A 208 -12.61 3.91 11.98
N LEU A 209 -13.65 3.42 12.64
CA LEU A 209 -14.17 3.93 13.90
C LEU A 209 -13.52 3.19 15.06
N ALA A 210 -12.96 3.92 16.02
CA ALA A 210 -12.47 3.37 17.27
C ALA A 210 -13.56 3.43 18.32
N LEU A 211 -13.85 2.28 18.93
CA LEU A 211 -14.92 2.12 19.93
C LEU A 211 -14.35 1.60 21.25
N ARG A 212 -14.91 2.12 22.33
CA ARG A 212 -14.78 1.58 23.67
C ARG A 212 -16.14 1.10 24.14
N VAL A 213 -16.17 -0.06 24.79
CA VAL A 213 -17.41 -0.70 25.27
C VAL A 213 -17.26 -1.05 26.74
N ASP A 214 -18.25 -0.66 27.53
CA ASP A 214 -18.35 -0.97 28.94
C ASP A 214 -19.58 -1.85 29.18
N ASN A 215 -19.40 -3.04 29.76
CA ASN A 215 -20.47 -3.92 30.20
C ASN A 215 -20.73 -3.72 31.69
N THR A 216 -21.74 -2.95 32.04
CA THR A 216 -22.15 -2.70 33.43
C THR A 216 -23.13 -3.73 33.96
N LEU A 217 -23.55 -4.71 33.13
CA LEU A 217 -24.41 -5.78 33.52
C LEU A 217 -23.70 -6.79 34.43
N SER A 218 -24.48 -7.48 35.28
CA SER A 218 -23.99 -8.57 36.13
C SER A 218 -23.80 -9.90 35.38
N GLN A 219 -24.01 -9.91 34.06
CA GLN A 219 -23.95 -11.10 33.21
C GLN A 219 -23.12 -10.85 31.94
N LEU A 220 -22.68 -11.95 31.30
CA LEU A 220 -22.06 -11.95 29.99
C LEU A 220 -23.05 -11.39 28.95
N ALA A 221 -22.61 -10.41 28.16
CA ALA A 221 -23.31 -9.91 26.98
C ALA A 221 -22.72 -10.52 25.71
N ILE A 222 -23.50 -11.29 24.95
CA ILE A 222 -23.08 -11.89 23.67
C ILE A 222 -23.75 -11.07 22.57
N THR A 223 -22.97 -10.15 21.97
CA THR A 223 -23.46 -9.27 20.89
C THR A 223 -23.42 -9.91 19.51
N GLY A 224 -22.72 -11.02 19.36
CA GLY A 224 -22.54 -11.64 18.05
C GLY A 224 -21.64 -10.81 17.12
N SER A 225 -21.77 -11.08 15.81
CA SER A 225 -20.91 -10.47 14.79
C SER A 225 -21.30 -9.01 14.52
N PRO A 226 -20.34 -8.05 14.56
CA PRO A 226 -20.58 -6.65 14.21
C PRO A 226 -21.13 -6.46 12.78
N TYR A 227 -20.85 -7.38 11.87
CA TYR A 227 -21.38 -7.37 10.50
C TYR A 227 -22.91 -7.53 10.46
N ASP A 228 -23.50 -8.10 11.50
CA ASP A 228 -24.95 -8.32 11.56
C ASP A 228 -25.70 -7.09 12.10
N TYR A 229 -25.13 -6.39 13.11
CA TYR A 229 -25.83 -5.34 13.82
C TYR A 229 -25.31 -3.93 13.60
N ALA A 230 -24.07 -3.74 13.15
CA ALA A 230 -23.52 -2.40 12.93
C ALA A 230 -23.73 -1.94 11.49
N ARG A 231 -24.11 -0.66 11.31
CA ARG A 231 -24.19 -0.01 10.00
C ARG A 231 -23.65 1.41 10.13
N LEU A 232 -23.04 1.90 9.04
CA LEU A 232 -22.66 3.31 8.93
C LEU A 232 -23.56 4.00 7.91
N LYS A 233 -24.34 4.97 8.36
CA LYS A 233 -25.19 5.79 7.49
C LYS A 233 -24.43 7.04 7.03
N PHE A 234 -24.51 7.32 5.73
CA PHE A 234 -24.08 8.56 5.07
C PHE A 234 -25.03 8.85 3.90
N GLY A 235 -25.61 10.05 3.88
CA GLY A 235 -26.75 10.34 3.00
C GLY A 235 -27.88 9.32 3.20
N ASP A 236 -28.34 8.71 2.10
CA ASP A 236 -29.38 7.67 2.11
C ASP A 236 -28.81 6.24 2.15
N THR A 237 -27.50 6.09 2.22
CA THR A 237 -26.82 4.79 2.22
C THR A 237 -26.54 4.33 3.64
N ALA A 238 -26.69 3.02 3.91
CA ALA A 238 -26.26 2.34 5.13
C ALA A 238 -25.27 1.23 4.75
N ALA A 239 -23.97 1.45 5.02
CA ALA A 239 -22.91 0.50 4.72
C ALA A 239 -22.74 -0.52 5.85
N VAL A 240 -22.39 -1.76 5.48
CA VAL A 240 -21.95 -2.82 6.38
C VAL A 240 -20.45 -2.62 6.68
N PRO A 241 -19.93 -2.97 7.87
CA PRO A 241 -18.49 -3.00 8.09
C PRO A 241 -17.78 -3.91 7.09
N VAL A 242 -16.61 -3.51 6.64
CA VAL A 242 -15.72 -4.36 5.80
C VAL A 242 -14.69 -5.08 6.65
N ASP A 243 -14.37 -4.53 7.84
CA ASP A 243 -13.45 -5.12 8.81
C ASP A 243 -13.87 -4.76 10.24
N SER A 244 -13.60 -5.65 11.22
CA SER A 244 -13.89 -5.43 12.63
C SER A 244 -12.93 -6.17 13.54
N THR A 245 -12.48 -5.48 14.59
CA THR A 245 -11.75 -6.06 15.72
C THR A 245 -12.54 -6.09 17.01
N LEU A 246 -13.84 -5.75 16.97
CA LEU A 246 -14.71 -5.80 18.15
C LEU A 246 -14.88 -7.24 18.65
N PRO A 247 -14.83 -7.47 19.97
CA PRO A 247 -15.18 -8.75 20.56
C PRO A 247 -16.63 -9.15 20.25
N LEU A 248 -16.87 -10.45 20.12
CA LEU A 248 -18.23 -11.00 19.92
C LEU A 248 -19.04 -11.06 21.23
N SER A 249 -18.38 -10.88 22.38
CA SER A 249 -18.99 -10.88 23.69
C SER A 249 -18.18 -10.05 24.69
N PHE A 250 -18.86 -9.58 25.74
CA PHE A 250 -18.28 -8.74 26.79
C PHE A 250 -18.61 -9.35 28.14
N GLN A 251 -17.59 -9.67 28.94
CA GLN A 251 -17.75 -10.27 30.27
C GLN A 251 -18.48 -9.30 31.21
N ALA A 252 -19.17 -9.87 32.22
CA ALA A 252 -19.84 -9.12 33.28
C ALA A 252 -18.86 -8.12 33.94
N GLY A 253 -19.29 -6.87 34.12
CA GLY A 253 -18.48 -5.83 34.74
C GLY A 253 -17.22 -5.41 33.97
N THR A 254 -17.06 -5.82 32.70
CA THR A 254 -15.93 -5.37 31.84
C THR A 254 -16.05 -3.88 31.61
N SER A 255 -14.94 -3.15 31.82
CA SER A 255 -14.83 -1.73 31.49
C SER A 255 -13.67 -1.50 30.52
N GLY A 256 -13.90 -0.66 29.50
CA GLY A 256 -12.87 -0.23 28.58
C GLY A 256 -12.46 -1.28 27.53
N ALA A 257 -13.30 -2.24 27.21
CA ALA A 257 -13.04 -3.11 26.05
C ALA A 257 -12.99 -2.26 24.77
N THR A 258 -11.96 -2.45 23.94
CA THR A 258 -11.78 -1.65 22.72
C THR A 258 -11.85 -2.51 21.48
N GLY A 259 -12.21 -1.89 20.37
CA GLY A 259 -12.19 -2.48 19.05
C GLY A 259 -12.48 -1.44 17.98
N THR A 260 -12.43 -1.89 16.73
CA THR A 260 -12.66 -1.02 15.57
C THR A 260 -13.73 -1.59 14.64
N LEU A 261 -14.34 -0.68 13.87
CA LEU A 261 -15.21 -0.99 12.73
C LEU A 261 -14.70 -0.18 11.53
N SER A 262 -14.38 -0.85 10.44
CA SER A 262 -13.95 -0.19 9.20
C SER A 262 -15.05 -0.26 8.14
N PHE A 263 -15.29 0.86 7.46
CA PHE A 263 -16.31 1.01 6.42
C PHE A 263 -15.70 1.62 5.17
N LEU A 264 -16.16 1.22 4.00
CA LEU A 264 -15.82 1.86 2.74
C LEU A 264 -16.85 2.98 2.46
N VAL A 265 -16.37 4.23 2.33
CA VAL A 265 -17.22 5.42 2.18
C VAL A 265 -16.73 6.32 1.06
N PRO A 266 -17.60 7.15 0.44
CA PRO A 266 -17.16 8.15 -0.53
C PRO A 266 -16.16 9.14 0.10
N GLN A 267 -15.09 9.49 -0.63
CA GLN A 267 -14.03 10.39 -0.12
C GLN A 267 -14.55 11.75 0.36
N LYS A 268 -15.63 12.25 -0.25
CA LYS A 268 -16.20 13.58 0.06
C LYS A 268 -17.18 13.57 1.24
N SER A 269 -17.56 12.41 1.77
CA SER A 269 -18.51 12.32 2.89
C SER A 269 -17.81 12.72 4.19
N THR A 270 -18.44 13.61 4.96
CA THR A 270 -17.94 14.09 6.27
C THR A 270 -18.94 13.92 7.40
N ALA A 271 -20.23 13.75 7.10
CA ALA A 271 -21.29 13.56 8.06
C ALA A 271 -21.77 12.10 8.04
N PHE A 272 -21.79 11.47 9.19
CA PHE A 272 -22.09 10.05 9.38
C PHE A 272 -22.96 9.80 10.58
N ALA A 273 -23.62 8.64 10.62
CA ALA A 273 -24.23 8.10 11.83
C ALA A 273 -23.90 6.61 11.95
N LEU A 274 -23.35 6.20 13.09
CA LEU A 274 -23.21 4.80 13.44
C LEU A 274 -24.58 4.31 13.93
N LEU A 275 -25.10 3.27 13.31
CA LEU A 275 -26.36 2.63 13.64
C LEU A 275 -26.09 1.26 14.23
N PHE A 276 -26.78 0.94 15.33
CA PHE A 276 -26.90 -0.40 15.86
C PHE A 276 -28.31 -0.90 15.58
N LEU A 277 -28.43 -2.01 14.86
CA LEU A 277 -29.69 -2.59 14.43
C LEU A 277 -30.25 -3.56 15.50
N PRO A 278 -31.59 -3.70 15.62
CA PRO A 278 -32.18 -4.70 16.47
C PRO A 278 -31.68 -6.10 16.14
N GLN A 279 -31.36 -6.90 17.16
CA GLN A 279 -30.99 -8.30 17.02
C GLN A 279 -32.21 -9.20 17.41
N GLY A 280 -32.56 -10.08 16.47
CA GLY A 280 -33.72 -11.00 16.66
C GLY A 280 -35.07 -10.34 16.36
N GLN A 281 -36.10 -11.18 16.17
CA GLN A 281 -37.41 -10.74 15.70
C GLN A 281 -38.22 -9.91 16.72
N ASN A 282 -37.84 -9.94 18.00
CA ASN A 282 -38.54 -9.26 19.09
C ASN A 282 -37.70 -8.19 19.80
N SER A 283 -36.53 -7.84 19.29
CA SER A 283 -35.69 -6.82 19.91
C SER A 283 -36.06 -5.44 19.35
N ASN A 284 -36.39 -4.51 20.25
CA ASN A 284 -36.54 -3.08 19.93
C ASN A 284 -35.25 -2.31 20.24
N ASP A 285 -34.20 -3.00 20.66
CA ASP A 285 -32.94 -2.38 21.03
C ASP A 285 -32.21 -1.91 19.78
N GLN A 286 -32.14 -0.60 19.59
CA GLN A 286 -31.46 0.06 18.52
C GLN A 286 -30.81 1.36 19.01
N ALA A 287 -29.72 1.76 18.40
CA ALA A 287 -29.08 3.03 18.71
C ALA A 287 -28.57 3.73 17.45
N THR A 288 -28.52 5.05 17.49
CA THR A 288 -28.01 5.89 16.42
C THR A 288 -27.10 6.95 17.02
N THR A 289 -25.87 7.02 16.53
CA THR A 289 -24.87 7.97 17.01
C THR A 289 -24.34 8.80 15.85
N PRO A 290 -24.83 10.05 15.66
CA PRO A 290 -24.34 10.94 14.62
C PRO A 290 -22.96 11.50 15.00
N PHE A 291 -22.11 11.69 13.99
CA PHE A 291 -20.80 12.36 14.15
C PHE A 291 -20.33 12.99 12.82
N GLN A 292 -19.32 13.83 12.93
CA GLN A 292 -18.67 14.45 11.77
C GLN A 292 -17.16 14.26 11.85
N ILE A 293 -16.52 14.18 10.71
CA ILE A 293 -15.07 14.18 10.57
C ILE A 293 -14.61 15.40 9.80
N HIS A 294 -13.34 15.76 9.93
CA HIS A 294 -12.74 16.80 9.09
C HIS A 294 -12.59 16.30 7.65
N ALA A 295 -12.74 17.23 6.68
CA ALA A 295 -12.60 16.98 5.25
C ALA A 295 -11.14 16.85 4.84
#